data_f496c1deb3f97735f443446e29fc4d27
#
_entry.id   f496c1deb3f97735f443446e29fc4d27
#
_cell.length_a   1.000
_cell.length_b   1.000
_cell.length_c   1.000
_cell.angle_alpha   90.00
_cell.angle_beta   90.00
_cell.angle_gamma   90.00
#
_symmetry.space_group_name_H-M   'P 1'
#
loop_
_entity.id
_entity.type
_entity.pdbx_description
1 polymer ?
#
loop_
_entity_poly.entity_id
_entity_poly.type
_entity_poly.pdbx_seq_one_letter_code
_entity_poly.pdbx_strand_id
1 'polypeptide(L)'
;MSHPISRRTFVATSGAFAAGVVSGAPLLATEMQQGGAKPAEQLTSGMIDFHVHTAPDTAERTVTAVEAARAARDKGLRAIVLKGTAFETVTRAAAANAEVKGIQAFGGVVFNWTSGGINPTAVEAMVNLRGAGAEKIGRVVWMPSNDSRNHFERFKIERAPVDVFIGGKLVPAMHEVLALCAKHDLVLQTCHLSPREAIALIKEAKDAKVQKIVCTHADYDPINMSIDDQKEAAGLGAFIEHAYIGVYLGPNSPAERFRPWRGATVEQILSAIRAVGVESSILASDMGAAPIGIPADGFAAFVQRLRELGMTDAELDRVGRKNPAALLGLP
;
A
#
# COMPACT_ATOMS: atom_id res chain seq x y z
N MET A 1 -11.34 10.71 -53.64
CA MET A 1 -10.67 9.53 -54.24
C MET A 1 -10.37 8.58 -53.08
N SER A 2 -11.18 7.54 -52.98
CA SER A 2 -11.16 6.55 -51.91
C SER A 2 -10.40 5.31 -52.38
N HIS A 3 -9.42 4.85 -51.60
CA HIS A 3 -8.79 3.56 -51.81
C HIS A 3 -9.28 2.54 -50.75
N PRO A 4 -9.67 1.32 -51.16
CA PRO A 4 -10.11 0.29 -50.25
C PRO A 4 -8.92 -0.56 -49.73
N ILE A 5 -8.93 -0.88 -48.43
CA ILE A 5 -7.96 -1.77 -47.78
C ILE A 5 -8.42 -3.23 -47.94
N SER A 6 -7.56 -4.05 -48.57
CA SER A 6 -7.76 -5.47 -48.80
C SER A 6 -7.61 -6.34 -47.55
N ARG A 7 -8.57 -7.24 -47.32
CA ARG A 7 -8.52 -8.30 -46.29
C ARG A 7 -7.64 -9.46 -46.81
N ARG A 8 -6.58 -9.80 -46.14
CA ARG A 8 -5.82 -11.05 -46.36
C ARG A 8 -6.33 -12.16 -45.44
N THR A 9 -6.80 -13.21 -46.05
CA THR A 9 -7.23 -14.48 -45.45
C THR A 9 -6.00 -15.28 -45.01
N PHE A 10 -6.01 -15.76 -43.76
CA PHE A 10 -5.00 -16.70 -43.25
C PHE A 10 -5.57 -18.11 -43.30
N VAL A 11 -4.91 -18.97 -44.05
CA VAL A 11 -5.23 -20.41 -44.21
C VAL A 11 -4.51 -21.18 -43.11
N ALA A 12 -5.26 -21.99 -42.34
CA ALA A 12 -4.72 -22.91 -41.36
C ALA A 12 -4.39 -24.26 -42.02
N THR A 13 -3.16 -24.72 -41.88
CA THR A 13 -2.73 -26.06 -42.28
C THR A 13 -2.68 -26.97 -41.05
N SER A 14 -3.53 -28.00 -41.05
CA SER A 14 -3.59 -29.06 -40.03
C SER A 14 -2.55 -30.14 -40.40
N GLY A 15 -1.62 -30.41 -39.48
CA GLY A 15 -0.70 -31.57 -39.60
C GLY A 15 -1.05 -32.59 -38.51
N ALA A 16 -1.46 -33.79 -38.92
CA ALA A 16 -1.68 -34.92 -38.06
C ALA A 16 -0.36 -35.63 -37.72
N PHE A 17 -0.14 -35.96 -36.45
CA PHE A 17 0.91 -36.91 -36.04
C PHE A 17 0.32 -38.10 -35.32
N ALA A 18 0.77 -39.28 -35.76
CA ALA A 18 0.28 -40.60 -35.35
C ALA A 18 0.75 -40.98 -33.91
N ALA A 19 -0.11 -41.72 -33.23
CA ALA A 19 0.14 -42.31 -31.92
C ALA A 19 1.05 -43.54 -32.04
N GLY A 20 2.12 -43.58 -31.26
CA GLY A 20 2.92 -44.76 -30.98
C GLY A 20 2.68 -45.22 -29.55
N VAL A 21 2.11 -46.40 -29.36
CA VAL A 21 1.92 -47.04 -28.06
C VAL A 21 3.21 -47.75 -27.65
N VAL A 22 3.80 -47.41 -26.52
CA VAL A 22 4.85 -48.19 -25.87
C VAL A 22 4.38 -48.57 -24.46
N SER A 23 4.16 -49.83 -24.23
CA SER A 23 3.87 -50.47 -22.96
C SER A 23 5.14 -50.64 -22.12
N GLY A 24 5.18 -50.17 -20.91
CA GLY A 24 6.27 -50.35 -19.93
C GLY A 24 5.79 -50.29 -18.51
N ALA A 25 6.22 -51.28 -17.74
CA ALA A 25 5.79 -51.73 -16.39
C ALA A 25 5.84 -50.66 -15.29
N PRO A 26 5.14 -50.87 -14.13
CA PRO A 26 5.04 -49.88 -13.06
C PRO A 26 6.31 -49.88 -12.20
N LEU A 27 6.96 -48.71 -12.15
CA LEU A 27 7.95 -48.40 -11.12
C LEU A 27 7.22 -47.90 -9.88
N LEU A 28 7.38 -48.62 -8.76
CA LEU A 28 6.99 -48.20 -7.43
C LEU A 28 7.70 -46.91 -7.05
N ALA A 29 7.01 -45.80 -7.15
CA ALA A 29 7.46 -44.52 -6.61
C ALA A 29 7.21 -44.49 -5.11
N THR A 30 8.28 -44.57 -4.33
CA THR A 30 8.28 -44.31 -2.89
C THR A 30 7.92 -42.83 -2.69
N GLU A 31 6.74 -42.56 -2.13
CA GLU A 31 6.35 -41.22 -1.70
C GLU A 31 7.29 -40.77 -0.56
N MET A 32 8.30 -40.00 -0.92
CA MET A 32 8.97 -39.11 0.02
C MET A 32 8.01 -37.95 0.31
N GLN A 33 7.36 -37.94 1.46
CA GLN A 33 6.71 -36.77 2.02
C GLN A 33 7.76 -35.68 2.24
N GLN A 34 7.97 -34.86 1.21
CA GLN A 34 8.62 -33.56 1.37
C GLN A 34 7.62 -32.65 2.05
N GLY A 35 7.94 -32.22 3.28
CA GLY A 35 7.26 -31.11 3.92
C GLY A 35 7.42 -29.85 3.05
N GLY A 36 6.54 -29.68 2.07
CA GLY A 36 6.60 -28.61 1.09
C GLY A 36 6.32 -27.28 1.75
N ALA A 37 7.26 -26.36 1.69
CA ALA A 37 6.98 -24.96 1.92
C ALA A 37 5.80 -24.54 1.04
N LYS A 38 4.77 -23.91 1.63
CA LYS A 38 3.63 -23.39 0.86
C LYS A 38 4.13 -22.46 -0.23
N PRO A 39 3.61 -22.53 -1.47
CA PRO A 39 3.95 -21.58 -2.52
C PRO A 39 3.73 -20.14 -2.06
N ALA A 40 4.50 -19.18 -2.59
CA ALA A 40 4.41 -17.75 -2.23
C ALA A 40 2.99 -17.20 -2.31
N GLU A 41 2.19 -17.67 -3.26
CA GLU A 41 0.76 -17.32 -3.43
C GLU A 41 -0.12 -17.76 -2.25
N GLN A 42 0.26 -18.81 -1.53
CA GLN A 42 -0.46 -19.26 -0.31
C GLN A 42 -0.08 -18.45 0.93
N LEU A 43 1.11 -17.83 0.95
CA LEU A 43 1.53 -17.02 2.10
C LEU A 43 0.72 -15.74 2.21
N THR A 44 0.39 -15.11 1.09
CA THR A 44 -0.38 -13.85 1.04
C THR A 44 -1.89 -14.07 1.16
N SER A 45 -2.37 -15.31 1.19
CA SER A 45 -3.80 -15.61 1.27
C SER A 45 -4.45 -14.94 2.47
N GLY A 46 -5.49 -14.13 2.21
CA GLY A 46 -6.21 -13.36 3.23
C GLY A 46 -5.47 -12.12 3.75
N MET A 47 -4.26 -11.82 3.27
CA MET A 47 -3.53 -10.60 3.65
C MET A 47 -4.10 -9.36 3.00
N ILE A 48 -3.68 -8.20 3.49
CA ILE A 48 -4.09 -6.88 3.04
C ILE A 48 -2.84 -6.07 2.72
N ASP A 49 -2.72 -5.59 1.48
CA ASP A 49 -1.71 -4.59 1.12
C ASP A 49 -2.26 -3.20 1.45
N PHE A 50 -1.69 -2.56 2.47
CA PHE A 50 -2.23 -1.34 3.05
C PHE A 50 -1.85 -0.06 2.30
N HIS A 51 -1.04 -0.17 1.21
CA HIS A 51 -0.55 0.98 0.47
C HIS A 51 -0.21 0.60 -0.98
N VAL A 52 -1.10 0.94 -1.90
CA VAL A 52 -0.99 0.59 -3.32
C VAL A 52 -1.19 1.81 -4.20
N HIS A 53 -0.23 2.10 -5.08
CA HIS A 53 -0.34 3.16 -6.06
C HIS A 53 -0.84 2.66 -7.42
N THR A 54 -1.77 3.40 -8.03
CA THR A 54 -2.38 3.03 -9.32
C THR A 54 -2.60 4.25 -10.22
N ALA A 55 -2.69 4.01 -11.53
CA ALA A 55 -3.13 5.01 -12.50
C ALA A 55 -4.67 5.27 -12.37
N PRO A 56 -5.13 6.50 -12.76
CA PRO A 56 -4.35 7.68 -13.14
C PRO A 56 -3.74 8.38 -11.94
N ASP A 57 -2.53 8.93 -12.08
CA ASP A 57 -1.88 9.74 -11.03
C ASP A 57 -0.97 10.79 -11.70
N THR A 58 -0.40 11.73 -10.91
CA THR A 58 0.56 12.71 -11.43
C THR A 58 1.93 12.12 -11.77
N ALA A 59 2.22 10.93 -11.26
CA ALA A 59 3.38 10.13 -11.63
C ALA A 59 2.95 8.90 -12.45
N GLU A 60 3.82 8.46 -13.35
CA GLU A 60 3.57 7.26 -14.14
C GLU A 60 3.43 6.02 -13.24
N ARG A 61 2.39 5.23 -13.48
CA ARG A 61 2.03 4.04 -12.70
C ARG A 61 2.04 2.79 -13.60
N THR A 62 2.37 1.65 -12.99
CA THR A 62 2.46 0.36 -13.71
C THR A 62 1.11 -0.27 -14.01
N VAL A 63 0.09 0.03 -13.20
CA VAL A 63 -1.24 -0.61 -13.29
C VAL A 63 -2.35 0.39 -12.95
N THR A 64 -3.54 0.14 -13.49
CA THR A 64 -4.80 0.76 -13.05
C THR A 64 -5.30 0.13 -11.75
N ALA A 65 -6.30 0.74 -11.11
CA ALA A 65 -6.90 0.19 -9.89
C ALA A 65 -7.55 -1.19 -10.11
N VAL A 66 -8.16 -1.40 -11.27
CA VAL A 66 -8.78 -2.68 -11.65
C VAL A 66 -7.73 -3.76 -11.85
N GLU A 67 -6.64 -3.44 -12.54
CA GLU A 67 -5.52 -4.38 -12.76
C GLU A 67 -4.82 -4.71 -11.44
N ALA A 68 -4.59 -3.72 -10.56
CA ALA A 68 -4.03 -3.94 -9.24
C ALA A 68 -4.92 -4.88 -8.39
N ALA A 69 -6.25 -4.67 -8.41
CA ALA A 69 -7.18 -5.53 -7.70
C ALA A 69 -7.20 -6.96 -8.25
N ARG A 70 -7.13 -7.14 -9.59
CA ARG A 70 -7.01 -8.48 -10.20
C ARG A 70 -5.72 -9.18 -9.77
N ALA A 71 -4.57 -8.50 -9.90
CA ALA A 71 -3.29 -9.06 -9.51
C ALA A 71 -3.26 -9.42 -8.01
N ALA A 72 -3.81 -8.57 -7.14
CA ALA A 72 -3.89 -8.81 -5.71
C ALA A 72 -4.80 -10.02 -5.38
N ARG A 73 -5.98 -10.12 -6.01
CA ARG A 73 -6.87 -11.28 -5.88
C ARG A 73 -6.17 -12.56 -6.30
N ASP A 74 -5.46 -12.54 -7.42
CA ASP A 74 -4.78 -13.72 -7.98
C ASP A 74 -3.60 -14.18 -7.09
N LYS A 75 -3.06 -13.27 -6.26
CA LYS A 75 -2.12 -13.58 -5.15
C LYS A 75 -2.83 -13.96 -3.84
N GLY A 76 -4.16 -14.05 -3.84
CA GLY A 76 -4.95 -14.43 -2.67
C GLY A 76 -5.13 -13.32 -1.63
N LEU A 77 -4.79 -12.07 -1.92
CA LEU A 77 -5.04 -10.96 -1.00
C LEU A 77 -6.56 -10.77 -0.79
N ARG A 78 -6.93 -10.41 0.43
CA ARG A 78 -8.30 -10.10 0.82
C ARG A 78 -8.70 -8.68 0.48
N ALA A 79 -7.77 -7.74 0.61
CA ALA A 79 -8.02 -6.33 0.33
C ALA A 79 -6.75 -5.58 -0.07
N ILE A 80 -6.96 -4.43 -0.70
CA ILE A 80 -5.92 -3.43 -1.00
C ILE A 80 -6.41 -2.03 -0.61
N VAL A 81 -5.48 -1.16 -0.19
CA VAL A 81 -5.76 0.26 0.06
C VAL A 81 -5.09 1.08 -1.02
N LEU A 82 -5.90 1.72 -1.86
CA LEU A 82 -5.42 2.55 -2.97
C LEU A 82 -5.05 3.94 -2.46
N LYS A 83 -3.82 4.37 -2.70
CA LYS A 83 -3.32 5.72 -2.41
C LYS A 83 -3.01 6.46 -3.69
N GLY A 84 -3.47 7.70 -3.80
CA GLY A 84 -3.08 8.66 -4.84
C GLY A 84 -2.06 9.67 -4.33
N THR A 85 -1.39 10.35 -5.24
CA THR A 85 -0.58 11.53 -4.92
C THR A 85 -1.31 12.83 -5.29
N ALA A 86 -2.35 12.76 -6.14
CA ALA A 86 -3.08 13.91 -6.64
C ALA A 86 -4.46 14.09 -5.98
N PHE A 87 -5.32 13.08 -6.08
CA PHE A 87 -6.74 13.19 -5.75
C PHE A 87 -7.16 12.07 -4.80
N GLU A 88 -8.45 12.06 -4.46
CA GLU A 88 -9.06 10.94 -3.76
C GLU A 88 -8.96 9.65 -4.60
N THR A 89 -9.03 8.53 -3.92
CA THR A 89 -8.92 7.19 -4.55
C THR A 89 -10.16 6.33 -4.36
N VAL A 90 -11.20 6.87 -3.73
CA VAL A 90 -12.46 6.14 -3.44
C VAL A 90 -13.19 5.81 -4.74
N THR A 91 -13.22 6.72 -5.70
CA THR A 91 -13.83 6.47 -7.02
C THR A 91 -13.15 5.34 -7.78
N ARG A 92 -11.80 5.27 -7.71
CA ARG A 92 -11.03 4.17 -8.30
C ARG A 92 -11.27 2.84 -7.58
N ALA A 93 -11.34 2.87 -6.25
CA ALA A 93 -11.67 1.70 -5.44
C ALA A 93 -13.07 1.18 -5.74
N ALA A 94 -14.06 2.08 -5.91
CA ALA A 94 -15.42 1.71 -6.32
C ALA A 94 -15.44 1.01 -7.68
N ALA A 95 -14.71 1.52 -8.66
CA ALA A 95 -14.58 0.90 -9.98
C ALA A 95 -13.93 -0.49 -9.89
N ALA A 96 -12.85 -0.63 -9.10
CA ALA A 96 -12.19 -1.91 -8.88
C ALA A 96 -13.14 -2.94 -8.22
N ASN A 97 -13.90 -2.54 -7.21
CA ASN A 97 -14.88 -3.40 -6.52
C ASN A 97 -16.05 -3.83 -7.43
N ALA A 98 -16.46 -2.96 -8.38
CA ALA A 98 -17.49 -3.30 -9.34
C ALA A 98 -17.02 -4.41 -10.31
N GLU A 99 -15.79 -4.31 -10.81
CA GLU A 99 -15.21 -5.17 -11.82
C GLU A 99 -14.61 -6.48 -11.26
N VAL A 100 -13.99 -6.43 -10.08
CA VAL A 100 -13.19 -7.54 -9.55
C VAL A 100 -13.84 -8.11 -8.30
N LYS A 101 -14.41 -9.30 -8.42
CA LYS A 101 -14.99 -10.02 -7.28
C LYS A 101 -13.94 -10.82 -6.53
N GLY A 102 -14.18 -11.06 -5.23
CA GLY A 102 -13.28 -11.84 -4.36
C GLY A 102 -12.16 -11.04 -3.71
N ILE A 103 -12.14 -9.72 -3.88
CA ILE A 103 -11.23 -8.79 -3.20
C ILE A 103 -11.96 -7.49 -2.89
N GLN A 104 -11.52 -6.77 -1.86
CA GLN A 104 -12.01 -5.43 -1.53
C GLN A 104 -10.92 -4.38 -1.78
N ALA A 105 -11.28 -3.32 -2.49
CA ALA A 105 -10.44 -2.14 -2.62
C ALA A 105 -11.01 -1.01 -1.77
N PHE A 106 -10.15 -0.35 -1.00
CA PHE A 106 -10.45 0.84 -0.21
C PHE A 106 -9.67 2.02 -0.74
N GLY A 107 -10.16 3.20 -0.47
CA GLY A 107 -9.50 4.44 -0.86
C GLY A 107 -9.53 5.49 0.25
N GLY A 108 -9.05 6.66 -0.09
CA GLY A 108 -8.99 7.78 0.84
C GLY A 108 -8.65 9.10 0.15
N VAL A 109 -8.30 10.10 0.94
CA VAL A 109 -7.89 11.42 0.48
C VAL A 109 -6.49 11.76 1.00
N VAL A 110 -5.64 12.37 0.17
CA VAL A 110 -4.32 12.88 0.54
C VAL A 110 -4.31 14.39 0.51
N PHE A 111 -3.73 15.02 1.52
CA PHE A 111 -3.73 16.48 1.67
C PHE A 111 -2.58 17.18 0.93
N ASN A 112 -2.35 16.82 -0.32
CA ASN A 112 -1.49 17.61 -1.21
C ASN A 112 -2.23 18.82 -1.78
N TRP A 113 -1.52 19.74 -2.40
CA TRP A 113 -2.12 20.93 -3.03
C TRP A 113 -3.19 20.61 -4.07
N THR A 114 -3.05 19.47 -4.75
CA THR A 114 -4.04 18.98 -5.72
C THR A 114 -5.40 18.68 -5.10
N SER A 115 -5.45 18.38 -3.80
CA SER A 115 -6.68 18.17 -3.01
C SER A 115 -7.10 19.42 -2.21
N GLY A 116 -6.42 20.55 -2.43
CA GLY A 116 -6.68 21.79 -1.71
C GLY A 116 -5.95 21.90 -0.36
N GLY A 117 -4.89 21.11 -0.12
CA GLY A 117 -4.17 21.07 1.14
C GLY A 117 -4.99 20.40 2.25
N ILE A 118 -4.90 20.92 3.50
CA ILE A 118 -5.71 20.42 4.62
C ILE A 118 -7.17 20.82 4.41
N ASN A 119 -8.00 19.88 3.99
CA ASN A 119 -9.35 20.12 3.50
C ASN A 119 -10.40 19.21 4.18
N PRO A 120 -11.04 19.67 5.27
CA PRO A 120 -12.11 18.92 5.95
C PRO A 120 -13.27 18.55 5.02
N THR A 121 -13.66 19.44 4.10
CA THR A 121 -14.74 19.19 3.13
C THR A 121 -14.43 18.00 2.22
N ALA A 122 -13.16 17.81 1.84
CA ALA A 122 -12.74 16.64 1.06
C ALA A 122 -12.91 15.34 1.88
N VAL A 123 -12.68 15.37 3.20
CA VAL A 123 -12.93 14.22 4.09
C VAL A 123 -14.41 13.94 4.18
N GLU A 124 -15.27 14.95 4.37
CA GLU A 124 -16.73 14.77 4.39
C GLU A 124 -17.26 14.20 3.06
N ALA A 125 -16.78 14.70 1.94
CA ALA A 125 -17.11 14.16 0.64
C ALA A 125 -16.70 12.70 0.52
N MET A 126 -15.47 12.37 0.90
CA MET A 126 -14.91 11.02 0.87
C MET A 126 -15.76 10.01 1.67
N VAL A 127 -16.18 10.34 2.89
CA VAL A 127 -16.97 9.42 3.73
C VAL A 127 -18.39 9.22 3.21
N ASN A 128 -18.87 10.10 2.35
CA ASN A 128 -20.18 10.03 1.73
C ASN A 128 -20.18 9.32 0.37
N LEU A 129 -19.01 9.11 -0.25
CA LEU A 129 -18.89 8.34 -1.48
C LEU A 129 -19.26 6.86 -1.25
N ARG A 130 -20.02 6.30 -2.17
CA ARG A 130 -20.46 4.90 -2.15
C ARG A 130 -20.14 4.26 -3.50
N GLY A 131 -19.86 2.95 -3.48
CA GLY A 131 -19.83 2.14 -4.68
C GLY A 131 -21.25 1.81 -5.18
N ALA A 132 -21.37 0.80 -6.03
CA ALA A 132 -22.64 0.28 -6.50
C ALA A 132 -23.52 -0.33 -5.39
N GLY A 133 -22.92 -0.61 -4.20
CA GLY A 133 -23.60 -1.01 -2.97
C GLY A 133 -23.57 0.08 -1.91
N ALA A 134 -24.09 -0.24 -0.71
CA ALA A 134 -24.10 0.68 0.43
C ALA A 134 -22.76 0.73 1.19
N GLU A 135 -21.75 0.00 0.75
CA GLU A 135 -20.46 -0.14 1.44
C GLU A 135 -19.68 1.17 1.51
N LYS A 136 -19.09 1.42 2.67
CA LYS A 136 -18.17 2.53 2.87
C LYS A 136 -16.80 2.12 2.31
N ILE A 137 -16.34 2.80 1.27
CA ILE A 137 -15.08 2.53 0.57
C ILE A 137 -13.98 3.50 1.03
N GLY A 138 -14.33 4.76 1.35
CA GLY A 138 -13.41 5.75 1.89
C GLY A 138 -13.05 5.41 3.34
N ARG A 139 -11.79 5.12 3.60
CA ARG A 139 -11.30 4.67 4.92
C ARG A 139 -10.11 5.46 5.44
N VAL A 140 -9.32 6.09 4.58
CA VAL A 140 -8.02 6.61 4.96
C VAL A 140 -7.89 8.10 4.65
N VAL A 141 -7.34 8.83 5.60
CA VAL A 141 -6.94 10.23 5.45
C VAL A 141 -5.42 10.30 5.58
N TRP A 142 -4.74 10.65 4.49
CA TRP A 142 -3.29 10.83 4.49
C TRP A 142 -2.93 12.29 4.67
N MET A 143 -1.99 12.56 5.56
CA MET A 143 -1.32 13.84 5.63
C MET A 143 -0.60 14.16 4.31
N PRO A 144 -0.09 15.39 4.13
CA PRO A 144 0.64 15.75 2.92
C PRO A 144 1.78 14.76 2.64
N SER A 145 1.87 14.32 1.38
CA SER A 145 2.98 13.51 0.89
C SER A 145 4.00 14.39 0.16
N ASN A 146 3.94 14.43 -1.16
CA ASN A 146 4.90 15.18 -1.99
C ASN A 146 4.86 16.70 -1.75
N ASP A 147 3.82 17.21 -1.13
CA ASP A 147 3.69 18.63 -0.78
C ASP A 147 3.94 18.93 0.71
N SER A 148 4.40 17.94 1.51
CA SER A 148 4.75 18.16 2.91
C SER A 148 6.03 19.00 3.05
N ARG A 149 6.15 19.75 4.15
CA ARG A 149 7.36 20.50 4.48
C ARG A 149 8.60 19.61 4.54
N ASN A 150 8.52 18.48 5.25
CA ASN A 150 9.62 17.53 5.37
C ASN A 150 10.08 16.98 4.01
N HIS A 151 9.14 16.70 3.08
CA HIS A 151 9.49 16.26 1.72
C HIS A 151 10.25 17.37 0.96
N PHE A 152 9.77 18.62 1.04
CA PHE A 152 10.40 19.75 0.37
C PHE A 152 11.80 20.04 0.93
N GLU A 153 11.97 20.01 2.24
CA GLU A 153 13.27 20.21 2.89
C GLU A 153 14.26 19.07 2.51
N ARG A 154 13.79 17.82 2.54
CA ARG A 154 14.63 16.65 2.18
C ARG A 154 15.12 16.68 0.74
N PHE A 155 14.29 17.12 -0.19
CA PHE A 155 14.60 17.12 -1.62
C PHE A 155 14.87 18.51 -2.19
N LYS A 156 14.98 19.54 -1.34
CA LYS A 156 15.32 20.93 -1.69
C LYS A 156 14.37 21.52 -2.74
N ILE A 157 13.07 21.32 -2.53
CA ILE A 157 12.01 21.83 -3.41
C ILE A 157 11.65 23.25 -2.96
N GLU A 158 11.85 24.23 -3.83
CA GLU A 158 11.55 25.66 -3.58
C GLU A 158 10.11 25.99 -3.92
N ARG A 159 9.18 25.54 -3.10
CA ARG A 159 7.74 25.80 -3.21
C ARG A 159 7.12 25.84 -1.83
N ALA A 160 6.00 26.57 -1.66
CA ALA A 160 5.26 26.57 -0.40
C ALA A 160 4.69 25.16 -0.10
N PRO A 161 5.03 24.57 1.06
CA PRO A 161 4.49 23.26 1.46
C PRO A 161 3.04 23.38 1.94
N VAL A 162 2.39 22.23 2.10
CA VAL A 162 1.18 22.10 2.90
C VAL A 162 1.60 21.83 4.34
N ASP A 163 1.41 22.80 5.21
CA ASP A 163 1.77 22.71 6.62
C ASP A 163 0.65 22.09 7.43
N VAL A 164 0.99 21.10 8.27
CA VAL A 164 0.11 20.54 9.31
C VAL A 164 0.27 21.30 10.62
N PHE A 165 1.47 21.83 10.86
CA PHE A 165 1.82 22.65 12.01
C PHE A 165 2.41 24.00 11.59
N ILE A 166 2.02 25.06 12.27
CA ILE A 166 2.64 26.39 12.16
C ILE A 166 2.98 26.87 13.55
N GLY A 167 4.25 27.23 13.78
CA GLY A 167 4.72 27.64 15.12
C GLY A 167 4.52 26.57 16.20
N GLY A 168 4.56 25.29 15.83
CA GLY A 168 4.36 24.15 16.76
C GLY A 168 2.90 23.87 17.12
N LYS A 169 1.94 24.54 16.50
CA LYS A 169 0.49 24.31 16.71
C LYS A 169 -0.14 23.76 15.44
N LEU A 170 -1.13 22.87 15.59
CA LEU A 170 -1.95 22.41 14.48
C LEU A 170 -2.61 23.59 13.77
N VAL A 171 -2.65 23.56 12.43
CA VAL A 171 -3.46 24.51 11.66
C VAL A 171 -4.96 24.29 11.97
N PRO A 172 -5.79 25.34 11.99
CA PRO A 172 -7.20 25.25 12.39
C PRO A 172 -7.98 24.13 11.69
N ALA A 173 -7.82 23.97 10.38
CA ALA A 173 -8.49 22.93 9.61
C ALA A 173 -8.15 21.49 10.06
N MET A 174 -7.00 21.25 10.69
CA MET A 174 -6.65 19.94 11.22
C MET A 174 -7.52 19.51 12.39
N HIS A 175 -7.99 20.43 13.22
CA HIS A 175 -8.91 20.07 14.32
C HIS A 175 -10.22 19.50 13.77
N GLU A 176 -10.74 20.06 12.67
CA GLU A 176 -11.94 19.54 12.00
C GLU A 176 -11.66 18.17 11.36
N VAL A 177 -10.50 18.00 10.71
CA VAL A 177 -10.08 16.71 10.15
C VAL A 177 -10.00 15.63 11.23
N LEU A 178 -9.38 15.93 12.39
CA LEU A 178 -9.28 14.97 13.49
C LEU A 178 -10.66 14.60 14.05
N ALA A 179 -11.55 15.58 14.19
CA ALA A 179 -12.93 15.34 14.61
C ALA A 179 -13.69 14.44 13.62
N LEU A 180 -13.51 14.65 12.30
CA LEU A 180 -14.09 13.78 11.27
C LEU A 180 -13.48 12.37 11.30
N CYS A 181 -12.18 12.25 11.50
CA CYS A 181 -11.52 10.94 11.63
C CYS A 181 -12.09 10.16 12.83
N ALA A 182 -12.24 10.81 13.98
CA ALA A 182 -12.83 10.19 15.18
C ALA A 182 -14.30 9.81 14.96
N LYS A 183 -15.10 10.72 14.41
CA LYS A 183 -16.54 10.54 14.18
C LYS A 183 -16.84 9.38 13.20
N HIS A 184 -16.05 9.22 12.17
CA HIS A 184 -16.27 8.26 11.10
C HIS A 184 -15.39 7.01 11.16
N ASP A 185 -14.63 6.85 12.26
CA ASP A 185 -13.71 5.71 12.48
C ASP A 185 -12.71 5.52 11.33
N LEU A 186 -12.12 6.65 10.85
CA LEU A 186 -11.18 6.66 9.75
C LEU A 186 -9.75 6.37 10.23
N VAL A 187 -8.94 5.84 9.34
CA VAL A 187 -7.51 5.69 9.54
C VAL A 187 -6.81 7.00 9.19
N LEU A 188 -6.13 7.60 10.17
CA LEU A 188 -5.26 8.75 9.96
C LEU A 188 -3.83 8.26 9.69
N GLN A 189 -3.25 8.64 8.56
CA GLN A 189 -1.87 8.30 8.21
C GLN A 189 -0.97 9.52 8.17
N THR A 190 0.22 9.43 8.80
CA THR A 190 1.16 10.56 8.93
C THR A 190 1.85 10.94 7.62
N CYS A 191 1.85 10.07 6.64
CA CYS A 191 2.43 10.25 5.32
C CYS A 191 3.87 10.80 5.37
N HIS A 192 4.19 11.91 4.69
CA HIS A 192 5.56 12.44 4.65
C HIS A 192 5.85 13.50 5.72
N LEU A 193 5.15 13.53 6.83
CA LEU A 193 5.53 14.36 7.97
C LEU A 193 6.91 13.93 8.50
N SER A 194 7.67 14.87 9.05
CA SER A 194 8.88 14.52 9.79
C SER A 194 8.56 13.65 11.01
N PRO A 195 9.50 12.83 11.53
CA PRO A 195 9.26 12.03 12.74
C PRO A 195 8.69 12.84 13.90
N ARG A 196 9.23 14.03 14.13
CA ARG A 196 8.74 14.95 15.17
C ARG A 196 7.30 15.40 14.95
N GLU A 197 6.95 15.79 13.72
CA GLU A 197 5.58 16.19 13.38
C GLU A 197 4.61 15.00 13.45
N ALA A 198 5.04 13.82 13.02
CA ALA A 198 4.25 12.60 13.11
C ALA A 198 3.89 12.28 14.57
N ILE A 199 4.88 12.30 15.46
CA ILE A 199 4.66 12.06 16.90
C ILE A 199 3.76 13.15 17.51
N ALA A 200 3.95 14.41 17.16
CA ALA A 200 3.09 15.49 17.60
C ALA A 200 1.64 15.30 17.11
N LEU A 201 1.44 14.94 15.85
CA LEU A 201 0.12 14.65 15.29
C LEU A 201 -0.55 13.47 15.97
N ILE A 202 0.19 12.41 16.30
CA ILE A 202 -0.36 11.27 17.03
C ILE A 202 -0.91 11.70 18.39
N LYS A 203 -0.19 12.54 19.13
CA LYS A 203 -0.64 13.08 20.43
C LYS A 203 -1.94 13.87 20.27
N GLU A 204 -2.00 14.82 19.35
CA GLU A 204 -3.20 15.60 19.04
C GLU A 204 -4.38 14.71 18.57
N ALA A 205 -4.10 13.70 17.73
CA ALA A 205 -5.10 12.77 17.27
C ALA A 205 -5.68 11.89 18.41
N LYS A 206 -4.83 11.45 19.35
CA LYS A 206 -5.29 10.72 20.55
C LYS A 206 -6.17 11.59 21.43
N ASP A 207 -5.82 12.86 21.64
CA ASP A 207 -6.62 13.81 22.40
C ASP A 207 -7.98 14.04 21.72
N ALA A 208 -8.01 14.11 20.39
CA ALA A 208 -9.23 14.17 19.58
C ALA A 208 -9.98 12.83 19.47
N LYS A 209 -9.54 11.75 20.16
CA LYS A 209 -10.15 10.41 20.16
C LYS A 209 -10.12 9.67 18.84
N VAL A 210 -9.18 9.98 17.96
CA VAL A 210 -8.90 9.16 16.77
C VAL A 210 -8.31 7.82 17.21
N GLN A 211 -8.96 6.71 16.83
CA GLN A 211 -8.57 5.38 17.29
C GLN A 211 -7.55 4.71 16.38
N LYS A 212 -7.57 5.03 15.08
CA LYS A 212 -6.82 4.35 14.04
C LYS A 212 -5.77 5.28 13.45
N ILE A 213 -4.52 5.13 13.87
CA ILE A 213 -3.42 5.99 13.46
C ILE A 213 -2.28 5.12 12.93
N VAL A 214 -1.68 5.51 11.81
CA VAL A 214 -0.58 4.80 11.17
C VAL A 214 0.55 5.77 10.84
N CYS A 215 1.77 5.44 11.25
CA CYS A 215 3.00 6.03 10.73
C CYS A 215 3.30 5.38 9.37
N THR A 216 3.13 6.14 8.30
CA THR A 216 3.28 5.65 6.93
C THR A 216 4.74 5.37 6.63
N HIS A 217 5.05 4.23 6.01
CA HIS A 217 6.38 3.80 5.51
C HIS A 217 7.57 4.37 6.29
N ALA A 218 7.66 4.03 7.58
CA ALA A 218 8.56 4.67 8.54
C ALA A 218 10.07 4.48 8.27
N ASP A 219 10.46 3.46 7.48
CA ASP A 219 11.82 2.94 7.41
C ASP A 219 12.74 3.67 6.41
N TYR A 220 12.19 4.52 5.54
CA TYR A 220 12.94 5.16 4.45
C TYR A 220 12.51 6.62 4.21
N ASP A 221 13.23 7.30 3.30
CA ASP A 221 12.95 8.70 2.94
C ASP A 221 11.52 8.93 2.42
N PRO A 222 10.95 10.11 2.68
CA PRO A 222 11.55 11.26 3.39
C PRO A 222 11.39 11.20 4.92
N ILE A 223 10.73 10.18 5.47
CA ILE A 223 10.42 10.09 6.91
C ILE A 223 11.64 9.56 7.67
N ASN A 224 12.03 8.32 7.38
CA ASN A 224 13.18 7.67 7.96
C ASN A 224 13.21 7.80 9.49
N MET A 225 12.15 7.34 10.15
CA MET A 225 12.04 7.32 11.61
C MET A 225 13.14 6.45 12.23
N SER A 226 13.77 6.94 13.28
CA SER A 226 14.62 6.09 14.11
C SER A 226 13.80 5.00 14.81
N ILE A 227 14.45 3.93 15.26
CA ILE A 227 13.77 2.88 16.03
C ILE A 227 13.12 3.45 17.30
N ASP A 228 13.74 4.43 17.92
CA ASP A 228 13.18 5.06 19.13
C ASP A 228 11.96 5.91 18.81
N ASP A 229 11.93 6.65 17.68
CA ASP A 229 10.75 7.36 17.22
C ASP A 229 9.60 6.38 16.88
N GLN A 230 9.92 5.26 16.22
CA GLN A 230 8.92 4.23 15.91
C GLN A 230 8.34 3.61 17.19
N LYS A 231 9.18 3.34 18.20
CA LYS A 231 8.74 2.86 19.52
C LYS A 231 7.88 3.90 20.26
N GLU A 232 8.27 5.18 20.22
CA GLU A 232 7.45 6.25 20.80
C GLU A 232 6.07 6.30 20.14
N ALA A 233 6.02 6.31 18.83
CA ALA A 233 4.76 6.31 18.07
C ALA A 233 3.89 5.09 18.39
N ALA A 234 4.47 3.89 18.42
CA ALA A 234 3.78 2.66 18.80
C ALA A 234 3.28 2.68 20.25
N GLY A 235 4.09 3.20 21.18
CA GLY A 235 3.73 3.40 22.59
C GLY A 235 2.55 4.35 22.78
N LEU A 236 2.36 5.30 21.86
CA LEU A 236 1.19 6.18 21.81
C LEU A 236 -0.03 5.51 21.16
N GLY A 237 0.11 4.27 20.66
CA GLY A 237 -0.97 3.48 20.06
C GLY A 237 -1.12 3.67 18.55
N ALA A 238 -0.11 4.19 17.84
CA ALA A 238 -0.06 4.18 16.40
C ALA A 238 0.50 2.85 15.87
N PHE A 239 0.05 2.44 14.69
CA PHE A 239 0.70 1.37 13.94
C PHE A 239 1.86 1.93 13.11
N ILE A 240 2.88 1.13 12.90
CA ILE A 240 4.01 1.44 12.04
C ILE A 240 3.85 0.66 10.73
N GLU A 241 3.77 1.39 9.62
CA GLU A 241 3.71 0.79 8.28
C GLU A 241 5.12 0.55 7.77
N HIS A 242 5.39 -0.71 7.44
CA HIS A 242 6.62 -1.18 6.82
C HIS A 242 6.35 -1.51 5.36
N ALA A 243 7.05 -0.85 4.43
CA ALA A 243 6.71 -0.96 3.02
C ALA A 243 7.88 -1.41 2.14
N TYR A 244 7.55 -2.28 1.19
CA TYR A 244 8.54 -2.99 0.36
C TYR A 244 9.26 -2.12 -0.64
N ILE A 245 8.65 -1.04 -1.15
CA ILE A 245 9.31 -0.15 -2.11
C ILE A 245 10.67 0.35 -1.61
N GLY A 246 10.88 0.39 -0.30
CA GLY A 246 12.15 0.80 0.31
C GLY A 246 13.37 0.09 -0.27
N VAL A 247 13.23 -1.17 -0.73
CA VAL A 247 14.33 -1.95 -1.32
C VAL A 247 14.73 -1.47 -2.73
N TYR A 248 13.86 -0.70 -3.38
CA TYR A 248 14.07 -0.16 -4.72
C TYR A 248 14.53 1.29 -4.74
N LEU A 249 14.68 1.92 -3.55
CA LEU A 249 15.14 3.30 -3.44
C LEU A 249 16.66 3.36 -3.39
N GLY A 250 17.23 4.48 -3.82
CA GLY A 250 18.68 4.71 -3.80
C GLY A 250 19.32 4.77 -5.19
N PRO A 251 20.64 4.91 -5.25
CA PRO A 251 21.39 5.21 -6.49
C PRO A 251 21.14 4.22 -7.63
N ASN A 252 20.81 2.98 -7.30
CA ASN A 252 20.55 1.90 -8.27
C ASN A 252 19.06 1.73 -8.60
N SER A 253 18.21 2.65 -8.16
CA SER A 253 16.77 2.57 -8.43
C SER A 253 16.48 2.54 -9.94
N PRO A 254 15.63 1.61 -10.43
CA PRO A 254 15.19 1.62 -11.82
C PRO A 254 14.35 2.86 -12.15
N ALA A 255 13.67 3.45 -11.16
CA ALA A 255 12.96 4.72 -11.29
C ALA A 255 13.88 5.88 -10.94
N GLU A 256 14.25 6.68 -11.93
CA GLU A 256 15.22 7.77 -11.79
C GLU A 256 14.90 8.74 -10.64
N ARG A 257 13.61 9.08 -10.46
CA ARG A 257 13.13 9.96 -9.37
C ARG A 257 13.44 9.44 -7.95
N PHE A 258 13.69 8.14 -7.80
CA PHE A 258 14.00 7.52 -6.50
C PHE A 258 15.49 7.34 -6.23
N ARG A 259 16.37 7.69 -7.17
CA ARG A 259 17.83 7.61 -6.98
C ARG A 259 18.35 8.51 -5.85
N PRO A 260 17.78 9.71 -5.60
CA PRO A 260 18.18 10.55 -4.46
C PRO A 260 17.66 10.07 -3.10
N TRP A 261 16.77 9.07 -3.06
CA TRP A 261 16.13 8.61 -1.83
C TRP A 261 17.02 7.61 -1.10
N ARG A 262 16.98 7.63 0.23
CA ARG A 262 17.54 6.55 1.03
C ARG A 262 16.47 5.49 1.24
N GLY A 263 16.76 4.27 0.82
CA GLY A 263 15.91 3.11 1.00
C GLY A 263 16.20 2.35 2.29
N ALA A 264 15.54 1.20 2.44
CA ALA A 264 15.77 0.24 3.51
C ALA A 264 15.80 -1.18 2.94
N THR A 265 16.66 -2.05 3.46
CA THR A 265 16.64 -3.47 3.13
C THR A 265 15.56 -4.21 3.91
N VAL A 266 15.15 -5.40 3.47
CA VAL A 266 14.16 -6.20 4.21
C VAL A 266 14.70 -6.60 5.60
N GLU A 267 16.00 -6.81 5.73
CA GLU A 267 16.66 -7.09 7.00
C GLU A 267 16.54 -5.91 7.99
N GLN A 268 16.71 -4.68 7.51
CA GLN A 268 16.51 -3.47 8.31
C GLN A 268 15.06 -3.31 8.73
N ILE A 269 14.14 -3.52 7.80
CA ILE A 269 12.68 -3.49 8.06
C ILE A 269 12.31 -4.57 9.10
N LEU A 270 12.79 -5.79 8.96
CA LEU A 270 12.55 -6.85 9.94
C LEU A 270 13.12 -6.48 11.32
N SER A 271 14.30 -5.88 11.36
CA SER A 271 14.89 -5.38 12.63
C SER A 271 13.99 -4.33 13.28
N ALA A 272 13.40 -3.42 12.50
CA ALA A 272 12.43 -2.43 12.99
C ALA A 272 11.16 -3.10 13.53
N ILE A 273 10.57 -4.04 12.78
CA ILE A 273 9.40 -4.82 13.22
C ILE A 273 9.68 -5.54 14.56
N ARG A 274 10.87 -6.16 14.69
CA ARG A 274 11.27 -6.84 15.92
C ARG A 274 11.43 -5.87 17.10
N ALA A 275 11.94 -4.68 16.84
CA ALA A 275 12.17 -3.67 17.87
C ALA A 275 10.87 -3.00 18.34
N VAL A 276 9.94 -2.75 17.43
CA VAL A 276 8.61 -2.14 17.71
C VAL A 276 7.62 -3.17 18.23
N GLY A 277 7.67 -4.39 17.70
CA GLY A 277 6.74 -5.48 17.97
C GLY A 277 5.69 -5.65 16.87
N VAL A 278 5.35 -6.90 16.58
CA VAL A 278 4.35 -7.26 15.55
C VAL A 278 2.94 -6.75 15.85
N GLU A 279 2.62 -6.49 17.12
CA GLU A 279 1.32 -5.98 17.55
C GLU A 279 1.03 -4.57 17.03
N SER A 280 2.09 -3.77 16.83
CA SER A 280 2.00 -2.40 16.35
C SER A 280 2.55 -2.22 14.92
N SER A 281 2.75 -3.30 14.16
CA SER A 281 3.30 -3.27 12.80
C SER A 281 2.27 -3.70 11.77
N ILE A 282 2.32 -3.11 10.58
CA ILE A 282 1.57 -3.54 9.39
C ILE A 282 2.50 -3.58 8.18
N LEU A 283 2.15 -4.42 7.19
CA LEU A 283 2.87 -4.53 5.94
C LEU A 283 2.15 -3.80 4.81
N ALA A 284 2.95 -3.26 3.89
CA ALA A 284 2.48 -2.65 2.67
C ALA A 284 3.48 -2.85 1.52
N SER A 285 3.04 -2.70 0.28
CA SER A 285 3.98 -2.66 -0.85
C SER A 285 4.53 -1.25 -1.08
N ASP A 286 3.69 -0.23 -1.01
CA ASP A 286 3.91 1.14 -1.50
C ASP A 286 4.40 1.16 -2.96
N MET A 287 4.06 0.11 -3.71
CA MET A 287 4.46 -0.08 -5.10
C MET A 287 3.41 0.42 -6.09
N GLY A 288 3.72 0.31 -7.37
CA GLY A 288 2.92 0.80 -8.49
C GLY A 288 3.58 1.95 -9.23
N ALA A 289 4.78 2.35 -8.82
CA ALA A 289 5.60 3.31 -9.56
C ALA A 289 6.27 2.63 -10.77
N ALA A 290 6.07 3.16 -11.98
CA ALA A 290 6.82 2.72 -13.15
C ALA A 290 8.29 3.19 -13.05
N PRO A 291 9.28 2.36 -13.40
CA PRO A 291 9.20 0.97 -13.88
C PRO A 291 9.44 -0.10 -12.78
N ILE A 292 9.13 0.16 -11.51
CA ILE A 292 9.50 -0.73 -10.38
C ILE A 292 8.72 -2.05 -10.44
N GLY A 293 7.42 -2.03 -10.76
CA GLY A 293 6.65 -3.25 -10.91
C GLY A 293 5.24 -3.24 -10.31
N ILE A 294 4.59 -4.39 -10.38
CA ILE A 294 3.20 -4.59 -9.93
C ILE A 294 3.16 -4.70 -8.41
N PRO A 295 2.25 -3.96 -7.72
CA PRO A 295 2.15 -3.97 -6.26
C PRO A 295 2.02 -5.37 -5.64
N ALA A 296 1.11 -6.18 -6.18
CA ALA A 296 0.84 -7.52 -5.64
C ALA A 296 2.05 -8.48 -5.75
N ASP A 297 2.86 -8.36 -6.79
CA ASP A 297 4.09 -9.14 -6.93
C ASP A 297 5.14 -8.71 -5.89
N GLY A 298 5.28 -7.40 -5.69
CA GLY A 298 6.19 -6.86 -4.67
C GLY A 298 5.74 -7.23 -3.26
N PHE A 299 4.44 -7.14 -2.96
CA PHE A 299 3.92 -7.55 -1.66
C PHE A 299 4.19 -9.03 -1.38
N ALA A 300 3.95 -9.90 -2.37
CA ALA A 300 4.25 -11.33 -2.24
C ALA A 300 5.74 -11.61 -2.03
N ALA A 301 6.62 -10.92 -2.77
CA ALA A 301 8.07 -11.01 -2.59
C ALA A 301 8.51 -10.53 -1.20
N PHE A 302 7.90 -9.46 -0.68
CA PHE A 302 8.16 -8.95 0.66
C PHE A 302 7.81 -9.98 1.74
N VAL A 303 6.60 -10.52 1.70
CA VAL A 303 6.14 -11.55 2.66
C VAL A 303 7.03 -12.79 2.60
N GLN A 304 7.38 -13.24 1.40
CA GLN A 304 8.28 -14.37 1.20
C GLN A 304 9.65 -14.10 1.83
N ARG A 305 10.23 -12.91 1.59
CA ARG A 305 11.54 -12.55 2.13
C ARG A 305 11.52 -12.43 3.65
N LEU A 306 10.48 -11.84 4.24
CA LEU A 306 10.32 -11.78 5.70
C LEU A 306 10.26 -13.19 6.33
N ARG A 307 9.57 -14.11 5.68
CA ARG A 307 9.53 -15.51 6.11
C ARG A 307 10.90 -16.18 6.04
N GLU A 308 11.63 -16.03 4.94
CA GLU A 308 12.98 -16.55 4.77
C GLU A 308 13.95 -16.02 5.84
N LEU A 309 13.73 -14.78 6.28
CA LEU A 309 14.49 -14.14 7.37
C LEU A 309 14.01 -14.54 8.77
N GLY A 310 13.04 -15.46 8.87
CA GLY A 310 12.61 -16.06 10.12
C GLY A 310 11.38 -15.43 10.78
N MET A 311 10.54 -14.68 10.04
CA MET A 311 9.19 -14.39 10.54
C MET A 311 8.34 -15.64 10.51
N THR A 312 7.69 -15.94 11.64
CA THR A 312 6.78 -17.06 11.77
C THR A 312 5.43 -16.79 11.09
N ASP A 313 4.67 -17.86 10.80
CA ASP A 313 3.31 -17.74 10.24
C ASP A 313 2.38 -16.92 11.17
N ALA A 314 2.53 -17.04 12.48
CA ALA A 314 1.75 -16.28 13.46
C ALA A 314 2.08 -14.78 13.44
N GLU A 315 3.34 -14.42 13.26
CA GLU A 315 3.77 -13.02 13.13
C GLU A 315 3.30 -12.43 11.80
N LEU A 316 3.46 -13.17 10.69
CA LEU A 316 2.95 -12.76 9.38
C LEU A 316 1.42 -12.61 9.40
N ASP A 317 0.70 -13.48 10.11
CA ASP A 317 -0.75 -13.35 10.30
C ASP A 317 -1.10 -12.07 11.05
N ARG A 318 -0.33 -11.72 12.08
CA ARG A 318 -0.55 -10.49 12.85
C ARG A 318 -0.35 -9.25 11.97
N VAL A 319 0.80 -9.11 11.31
CA VAL A 319 1.16 -7.88 10.58
C VAL A 319 0.49 -7.77 9.21
N GLY A 320 0.15 -8.89 8.56
CA GLY A 320 -0.39 -8.92 7.20
C GLY A 320 -1.91 -9.11 7.14
N ARG A 321 -2.55 -9.63 8.21
CA ARG A 321 -4.00 -9.90 8.24
C ARG A 321 -4.71 -9.18 9.37
N LYS A 322 -4.39 -9.50 10.64
CA LYS A 322 -5.16 -9.03 11.80
C LYS A 322 -5.07 -7.52 12.01
N ASN A 323 -3.86 -6.97 12.04
CA ASN A 323 -3.67 -5.54 12.27
C ASN A 323 -4.29 -4.69 11.16
N PRO A 324 -4.00 -4.93 9.84
CA PRO A 324 -4.63 -4.15 8.79
C PRO A 324 -6.15 -4.36 8.70
N ALA A 325 -6.66 -5.54 9.01
CA ALA A 325 -8.11 -5.80 9.07
C ALA A 325 -8.78 -4.97 10.18
N ALA A 326 -8.20 -4.91 11.37
CA ALA A 326 -8.69 -4.09 12.48
C ALA A 326 -8.71 -2.59 12.11
N LEU A 327 -7.68 -2.09 11.43
CA LEU A 327 -7.63 -0.71 10.93
C LEU A 327 -8.76 -0.43 9.93
N LEU A 328 -9.08 -1.36 9.04
CA LEU A 328 -10.16 -1.20 8.06
C LEU A 328 -11.56 -1.54 8.61
N GLY A 329 -11.66 -2.05 9.85
CA GLY A 329 -12.92 -2.50 10.43
C GLY A 329 -13.48 -3.73 9.73
N LEU A 330 -12.58 -4.62 9.27
CA LEU A 330 -12.93 -5.90 8.67
C LEU A 330 -12.95 -7.01 9.73
N PRO A 331 -13.87 -7.99 9.63
CA PRO A 331 -13.92 -9.13 10.55
C PRO A 331 -12.70 -10.02 10.48
#